data_280498a58e85285dee12a70bf549ee17
#
_entry.id   280498a58e85285dee12a70bf549ee17
#
_cell.length_a   1.000
_cell.length_b   1.000
_cell.length_c   1.000
_cell.angle_alpha   90.00
_cell.angle_beta   90.00
_cell.angle_gamma   90.00
#
_symmetry.space_group_name_H-M   'P 1'
#
loop_
_entity.id
_entity.type
_entity.pdbx_description
1 polymer ?
#
loop_
_entity_poly.entity_id
_entity_poly.type
_entity_poly.pdbx_seq_one_letter_code
_entity_poly.pdbx_strand_id
1 'polypeptide(L)' 'MTLDEIRNSDKTMLTPADIAEVLQADPQDIRLSARQCPESLGFPVCVIKSRTKVPRIPFLRFMGVDV' A
#
# COMPACT_ATOMS: atom_id res chain seq x y z
N MET A 1 -7.57 -4.48 5.51
CA MET A 1 -6.74 -4.98 6.64
C MET A 1 -6.41 -3.81 7.56
N THR A 2 -6.35 -4.07 8.86
CA THR A 2 -5.85 -3.08 9.80
C THR A 2 -4.32 -3.04 9.75
N LEU A 3 -3.74 -2.02 10.39
CA LEU A 3 -2.27 -1.90 10.43
C LEU A 3 -1.64 -3.11 11.15
N ASP A 4 -2.25 -3.59 12.23
CA ASP A 4 -1.76 -4.77 12.95
C ASP A 4 -1.82 -6.01 12.07
N GLU A 5 -2.88 -6.17 11.30
CA GLU A 5 -3.00 -7.30 10.38
C GLU A 5 -1.90 -7.26 9.31
N ILE A 6 -1.63 -6.08 8.77
CA ILE A 6 -0.54 -5.91 7.79
C ILE A 6 0.81 -6.23 8.42
N ARG A 7 1.04 -5.74 9.63
CA ARG A 7 2.29 -5.97 10.35
C ARG A 7 2.55 -7.46 10.59
N ASN A 8 1.51 -8.22 10.87
CA ASN A 8 1.61 -9.65 11.17
C ASN A 8 1.40 -10.54 9.95
N SER A 9 1.21 -9.94 8.78
CA SER A 9 0.97 -10.68 7.55
C SER A 9 2.25 -11.29 7.00
N ASP A 10 2.11 -12.45 6.33
CA ASP A 10 3.20 -13.09 5.61
C ASP A 10 3.33 -12.58 4.17
N LYS A 11 2.44 -11.70 3.73
CA LYS A 11 2.44 -11.19 2.38
C LYS A 11 3.67 -10.31 2.14
N THR A 12 4.35 -10.51 1.02
CA THR A 12 5.43 -9.63 0.60
C THR A 12 4.86 -8.35 -0.02
N MET A 13 3.76 -8.49 -0.77
CA MET A 13 3.11 -7.40 -1.47
C MET A 13 1.67 -7.26 -1.02
N LEU A 14 1.22 -6.03 -0.90
CA LEU A 14 -0.16 -5.71 -0.54
C LEU A 14 -0.90 -5.17 -1.77
N THR A 15 -2.24 -5.22 -1.71
CA THR A 15 -3.09 -4.61 -2.73
C THR A 15 -3.63 -3.29 -2.22
N PRO A 16 -4.14 -2.42 -3.12
CA PRO A 16 -4.81 -1.20 -2.65
C PRO A 16 -5.95 -1.47 -1.68
N ALA A 17 -6.70 -2.57 -1.87
CA ALA A 17 -7.77 -2.92 -0.95
C ALA A 17 -7.23 -3.23 0.45
N ASP A 18 -6.04 -3.82 0.55
CA ASP A 18 -5.43 -4.16 1.83
C ASP A 18 -5.09 -2.91 2.64
N ILE A 19 -4.61 -1.85 1.98
CA ILE A 19 -4.13 -0.65 2.66
C ILE A 19 -5.17 0.47 2.74
N ALA A 20 -6.28 0.33 2.02
CA ALA A 20 -7.31 1.37 1.97
C ALA A 20 -7.89 1.67 3.35
N GLU A 21 -8.11 0.64 4.15
CA GLU A 21 -8.64 0.79 5.51
C GLU A 21 -7.68 1.58 6.39
N VAL A 22 -6.40 1.28 6.30
CA VAL A 22 -5.37 1.95 7.10
C VAL A 22 -5.26 3.41 6.71
N LEU A 23 -5.30 3.69 5.41
CA LEU A 23 -5.17 5.05 4.89
C LEU A 23 -6.49 5.82 4.92
N GLN A 24 -7.60 5.13 5.21
CA GLN A 24 -8.94 5.70 5.18
C GLN A 24 -9.24 6.35 3.82
N ALA A 25 -8.87 5.63 2.76
CA ALA A 25 -8.99 6.10 1.39
C ALA A 25 -9.69 5.04 0.54
N ASP A 26 -10.24 5.48 -0.59
CA ASP A 26 -10.86 4.56 -1.54
C ASP A 26 -9.77 3.78 -2.27
N PRO A 27 -9.87 2.44 -2.39
CA PRO A 27 -8.89 1.67 -3.16
C PRO A 27 -8.71 2.15 -4.59
N GLN A 28 -9.77 2.65 -5.21
CA GLN A 28 -9.68 3.18 -6.57
C GLN A 28 -8.81 4.43 -6.64
N ASP A 29 -8.89 5.30 -5.64
CA ASP A 29 -8.05 6.49 -5.56
C ASP A 29 -6.59 6.11 -5.41
N ILE A 30 -6.30 5.07 -4.64
CA ILE A 30 -4.94 4.57 -4.46
C ILE A 30 -4.40 4.05 -5.80
N ARG A 31 -5.20 3.27 -6.53
CA ARG A 31 -4.81 2.75 -7.84
C ARG A 31 -4.53 3.86 -8.83
N LEU A 32 -5.38 4.86 -8.83
CA LEU A 32 -5.25 6.00 -9.73
C LEU A 32 -3.98 6.79 -9.44
N SER A 33 -3.73 7.07 -8.16
CA SER A 33 -2.50 7.78 -7.75
C SER A 33 -1.26 6.98 -8.10
N ALA A 34 -1.30 5.66 -7.92
CA ALA A 34 -0.17 4.80 -8.25
C ALA A 34 0.18 4.84 -9.74
N ARG A 35 -0.82 5.02 -10.60
CA ARG A 35 -0.60 5.10 -12.04
C ARG A 35 -0.15 6.48 -12.49
N GLN A 36 -0.77 7.53 -11.94
CA GLN A 36 -0.57 8.90 -12.42
C GLN A 36 0.53 9.62 -11.67
N CYS A 37 0.55 9.49 -10.35
CA CYS A 37 1.50 10.20 -9.49
C CYS A 37 1.94 9.31 -8.34
N PRO A 38 2.73 8.25 -8.59
CA PRO A 38 3.12 7.33 -7.52
C PRO A 38 3.86 8.02 -6.38
N GLU A 39 4.61 9.07 -6.67
CA GLU A 39 5.34 9.82 -5.66
C GLU A 39 4.44 10.55 -4.67
N SER A 40 3.18 10.78 -5.03
CA SER A 40 2.23 11.46 -4.13
C SER A 40 1.78 10.56 -2.98
N LEU A 41 1.99 9.26 -3.09
CA LEU A 41 1.60 8.32 -2.04
C LEU A 41 2.57 8.29 -0.87
N GLY A 42 3.83 8.67 -1.09
CA GLY A 42 4.83 8.71 -0.04
C GLY A 42 5.48 7.37 0.28
N PHE A 43 5.09 6.30 -0.40
CA PHE A 43 5.69 4.98 -0.24
C PHE A 43 5.83 4.33 -1.61
N PRO A 44 6.77 3.37 -1.77
CA PRO A 44 6.96 2.72 -3.06
C PRO A 44 5.74 1.92 -3.50
N VAL A 45 5.44 1.97 -4.78
CA VAL A 45 4.38 1.15 -5.38
C VAL A 45 4.91 0.55 -6.67
N CYS A 46 4.36 -0.61 -7.04
CA CYS A 46 4.66 -1.27 -8.31
C CYS A 46 3.37 -1.46 -9.07
N VAL A 47 3.38 -1.12 -10.36
CA VAL A 47 2.24 -1.42 -11.23
C VAL A 47 2.69 -2.48 -12.22
N ILE A 48 2.12 -3.67 -12.10
CA ILE A 48 2.45 -4.80 -12.96
C ILE A 48 1.21 -5.11 -13.79
N LYS A 49 1.31 -4.90 -15.11
CA LYS A 49 0.18 -4.94 -16.03
C LYS A 49 -0.85 -3.92 -15.56
N SER A 50 -2.04 -4.33 -15.17
CA SER A 50 -3.07 -3.42 -14.67
C SER A 50 -3.27 -3.53 -13.16
N ARG A 51 -2.35 -4.20 -12.46
CA ARG A 51 -2.47 -4.44 -11.02
C ARG A 51 -1.47 -3.61 -10.25
N THR A 52 -1.96 -2.91 -9.24
CA THR A 52 -1.13 -2.14 -8.33
C THR A 52 -0.71 -3.01 -7.15
N LYS A 53 0.58 -3.03 -6.84
CA LYS A 53 1.15 -3.77 -5.73
C LYS A 53 1.95 -2.84 -4.85
N VAL A 54 1.85 -3.03 -3.54
CA VAL A 54 2.56 -2.21 -2.56
C VAL A 54 3.45 -3.11 -1.71
N PRO A 55 4.78 -2.89 -1.72
CA PRO A 55 5.66 -3.67 -0.84
C PRO A 55 5.28 -3.44 0.62
N ARG A 56 5.11 -4.52 1.38
CA ARG A 56 4.65 -4.44 2.76
C ARG A 56 5.63 -3.71 3.68
N ILE A 57 6.90 -4.06 3.61
CA ILE A 57 7.91 -3.50 4.51
C ILE A 57 8.06 -1.98 4.34
N PRO A 58 8.27 -1.45 3.10
CA PRO A 58 8.34 0.00 2.92
C PRO A 58 7.06 0.71 3.33
N PHE A 59 5.89 0.10 3.12
CA PHE A 59 4.62 0.68 3.53
C PHE A 59 4.55 0.80 5.05
N LEU A 60 4.96 -0.24 5.78
CA LEU A 60 4.98 -0.21 7.23
C LEU A 60 5.91 0.87 7.76
N ARG A 61 7.08 1.03 7.14
CA ARG A 61 8.01 2.10 7.52
C ARG A 61 7.40 3.47 7.29
N PHE A 62 6.69 3.64 6.18
CA PHE A 62 5.97 4.89 5.92
C PHE A 62 4.96 5.19 7.02
N MET A 63 4.28 4.16 7.52
CA MET A 63 3.29 4.31 8.59
C MET A 63 3.92 4.47 9.98
N GLY A 64 5.24 4.45 10.08
CA GLY A 64 5.93 4.60 11.34
C GLY A 64 6.09 3.32 12.14
N VAL A 65 5.83 2.18 11.53
CA VAL A 65 5.99 0.88 12.17
C VAL A 65 7.45 0.45 12.04
N ASP A 66 8.06 0.10 13.15
CA ASP A 66 9.43 -0.37 13.17
C ASP A 66 9.48 -1.85 12.75
N VAL A 67 10.13 -2.14 11.64
CA VAL A 67 10.22 -3.51 11.08
C VAL A 67 11.65 -3.85 10.72
#